data_7b1663cd390ec0d1a560e7127a023510
#
_entry.id   7b1663cd390ec0d1a560e7127a023510
#
_cell.length_a   1.000
_cell.length_b   1.000
_cell.length_c   1.000
_cell.angle_alpha   90.00
_cell.angle_beta   90.00
_cell.angle_gamma   90.00
#
_symmetry.space_group_name_H-M   'P 1'
#
loop_
_entity.id
_entity.type
_entity.pdbx_description
1 polymer ?
#
loop_
_entity_poly.entity_id
_entity_poly.type
_entity_poly.pdbx_seq_one_letter_code
_entity_poly.pdbx_strand_id
1 'polypeptide(L)'
;MIAIPKTFIPLLLLSIAACSPVSYHRDGVTVRAEDGSKTAVNFASPSLVHVRAVPAGENFSRRKSLSVLPQKPYTDWSRERQGDTLLILATSSLRLEIDLRDGHIVFRDAQGRLLNAENERSFTPYSAGGQQAYSVLQTFRPDPDESFYGLGQHQADEWDYCDRDEELYQYNTKISVPFVVSSKGYGLLWDSYSLCRWGDPREYAQLGEVFTLYDSEGVEGALSGRYESADGTVLERRETALDQEYLIEPELSRVNGAPDFNFDGSKVSFDGFLEAHESGQYRFLLYYAGYMRLWLDGREMVPEIWRTAWNPNSCKFRCELEQGRRSHLHIEWIPDGNVSYCGLRCLSPRPEDRRYAMSWWGEMQDQIDYWFIAADNADGVVSGYRTLTGKAPIMPKWAMGYWQSRERYTSQQELLSVLNGFRSRHIPLDNIVQDWQYWEDDAWGSHEFDPQRYPDPKGMVDSIHSLGARFMISVWPKFYAGTEHFDEMDSKGWIYQTALRDSVEDWLGYRQSFYDAYDKGARELFWKQMKEHLHVLGVDA
;
A
#
# COMPACT_ATOMS: atom_id res chain seq x y z
N MET A 1 -9.59 -10.44 88.63
CA MET A 1 -8.94 -9.41 87.86
C MET A 1 -8.19 -10.11 86.75
N ILE A 2 -8.78 -10.14 85.55
CA ILE A 2 -8.21 -10.79 84.36
C ILE A 2 -7.68 -9.68 83.48
N ALA A 3 -6.37 -9.67 83.24
CA ALA A 3 -5.69 -8.69 82.39
C ALA A 3 -5.87 -9.06 80.89
N ILE A 4 -6.39 -8.13 80.07
CA ILE A 4 -6.51 -8.25 78.62
C ILE A 4 -5.22 -7.71 77.99
N PRO A 5 -4.53 -8.43 77.13
CA PRO A 5 -3.35 -7.90 76.42
C PRO A 5 -3.79 -6.99 75.25
N LYS A 6 -3.23 -5.80 75.24
CA LYS A 6 -3.34 -4.85 74.06
C LYS A 6 -2.50 -5.35 72.92
N THR A 7 -3.15 -5.89 71.89
CA THR A 7 -2.51 -6.24 70.65
C THR A 7 -2.34 -4.96 69.80
N PHE A 8 -1.10 -4.55 69.59
CA PHE A 8 -0.73 -3.49 68.62
C PHE A 8 -0.77 -4.08 67.22
N ILE A 9 -1.67 -3.62 66.34
CA ILE A 9 -1.66 -3.92 64.93
C ILE A 9 -0.83 -2.83 64.25
N PRO A 10 0.32 -3.13 63.64
CA PRO A 10 1.04 -2.13 62.84
C PRO A 10 0.25 -1.89 61.53
N LEU A 11 -0.19 -0.66 61.35
CA LEU A 11 -0.76 -0.20 60.07
C LEU A 11 0.38 -0.18 59.05
N LEU A 12 0.41 -1.18 58.15
CA LEU A 12 1.32 -1.21 57.00
C LEU A 12 0.80 -0.17 55.99
N LEU A 13 1.38 1.02 56.02
CA LEU A 13 1.23 1.97 54.95
C LEU A 13 1.91 1.40 53.67
N LEU A 14 1.12 0.75 52.83
CA LEU A 14 1.55 0.51 51.45
C LEU A 14 1.66 1.86 50.78
N SER A 15 2.88 2.37 50.68
CA SER A 15 3.22 3.44 49.76
C SER A 15 3.05 2.90 48.34
N ILE A 16 1.92 3.18 47.70
CA ILE A 16 1.76 3.05 46.25
C ILE A 16 2.77 4.07 45.70
N ALA A 17 3.93 3.59 45.32
CA ALA A 17 4.84 4.38 44.48
C ALA A 17 4.08 4.67 43.17
N ALA A 18 3.52 5.87 43.05
CA ALA A 18 2.96 6.34 41.81
C ALA A 18 4.11 6.33 40.78
N CYS A 19 4.13 5.33 39.92
CA CYS A 19 5.05 5.36 38.77
C CYS A 19 4.83 6.66 38.02
N SER A 20 5.88 7.44 37.85
CA SER A 20 5.82 8.65 37.02
C SER A 20 5.26 8.28 35.63
N PRO A 21 4.27 9.01 35.09
CA PRO A 21 3.75 8.73 33.76
C PRO A 21 4.81 8.95 32.66
N VAL A 22 5.98 9.51 32.98
CA VAL A 22 7.03 9.82 32.03
C VAL A 22 8.34 9.15 32.44
N SER A 23 8.94 8.41 31.51
CA SER A 23 10.29 7.88 31.59
C SER A 23 11.19 8.66 30.62
N TYR A 24 12.31 9.17 31.11
CA TYR A 24 13.25 9.97 30.31
C TYR A 24 14.40 9.11 29.84
N HIS A 25 14.76 9.29 28.56
CA HIS A 25 15.88 8.62 27.90
C HIS A 25 16.91 9.66 27.43
N ARG A 26 18.05 9.20 26.97
CA ARG A 26 19.12 10.09 26.47
C ARG A 26 18.65 10.95 25.29
N ASP A 27 17.84 10.39 24.42
CA ASP A 27 17.37 10.94 23.16
C ASP A 27 15.87 11.23 23.13
N GLY A 28 15.18 11.18 24.29
CA GLY A 28 13.74 11.43 24.31
C GLY A 28 13.02 10.93 25.55
N VAL A 29 11.77 10.57 25.38
CA VAL A 29 10.88 10.19 26.47
C VAL A 29 9.96 9.03 26.08
N THR A 30 9.46 8.32 27.11
CA THR A 30 8.29 7.44 27.00
C THR A 30 7.22 7.95 27.95
N VAL A 31 6.05 8.27 27.42
CA VAL A 31 4.85 8.65 28.18
C VAL A 31 3.95 7.44 28.31
N ARG A 32 3.43 7.20 29.51
CA ARG A 32 2.36 6.22 29.77
C ARG A 32 1.08 7.01 30.02
N ALA A 33 0.10 6.83 29.14
CA ALA A 33 -1.20 7.46 29.20
C ALA A 33 -2.08 6.86 30.31
N GLU A 34 -3.23 7.52 30.58
CA GLU A 34 -4.17 7.10 31.63
C GLU A 34 -4.80 5.74 31.35
N ASP A 35 -5.02 5.39 30.07
CA ASP A 35 -5.52 4.08 29.64
C ASP A 35 -4.46 2.97 29.69
N GLY A 36 -3.21 3.32 30.04
CA GLY A 36 -2.07 2.42 30.11
C GLY A 36 -1.32 2.22 28.81
N SER A 37 -1.75 2.82 27.70
CA SER A 37 -0.99 2.87 26.44
C SER A 37 0.32 3.64 26.63
N LYS A 38 1.27 3.42 25.72
CA LYS A 38 2.59 4.07 25.81
C LYS A 38 2.93 4.76 24.49
N THR A 39 3.43 5.99 24.57
CA THR A 39 3.99 6.74 23.45
C THR A 39 5.46 7.02 23.71
N ALA A 40 6.33 6.60 22.80
CA ALA A 40 7.76 6.92 22.82
C ALA A 40 8.08 7.97 21.76
N VAL A 41 8.85 8.97 22.15
CA VAL A 41 9.35 10.07 21.30
C VAL A 41 10.86 10.09 21.42
N ASN A 42 11.56 9.86 20.30
CA ASN A 42 13.02 9.85 20.25
C ASN A 42 13.53 10.83 19.18
N PHE A 43 14.52 11.63 19.50
CA PHE A 43 15.15 12.57 18.57
C PHE A 43 16.37 11.93 17.88
N ALA A 44 16.41 12.00 16.56
CA ALA A 44 17.57 11.62 15.74
C ALA A 44 18.36 12.85 15.25
N SER A 45 17.72 14.01 15.19
CA SER A 45 18.34 15.31 14.91
C SER A 45 17.44 16.43 15.48
N PRO A 46 17.80 17.70 15.36
CA PRO A 46 16.90 18.80 15.74
C PRO A 46 15.54 18.77 15.05
N SER A 47 15.46 18.17 13.85
CA SER A 47 14.28 18.16 12.98
C SER A 47 13.72 16.77 12.66
N LEU A 48 14.34 15.69 13.17
CA LEU A 48 13.92 14.31 12.93
C LEU A 48 13.48 13.65 14.25
N VAL A 49 12.23 13.24 14.30
CA VAL A 49 11.59 12.64 15.47
C VAL A 49 11.00 11.29 15.12
N HIS A 50 11.33 10.28 15.90
CA HIS A 50 10.71 8.96 15.84
C HIS A 50 9.60 8.86 16.88
N VAL A 51 8.39 8.59 16.44
CA VAL A 51 7.22 8.39 17.29
C VAL A 51 6.75 6.95 17.19
N ARG A 52 6.60 6.31 18.34
CA ARG A 52 6.04 4.96 18.42
C ARG A 52 4.97 4.91 19.48
N ALA A 53 3.90 4.17 19.23
CA ALA A 53 2.87 3.95 20.24
C ALA A 53 2.40 2.50 20.27
N VAL A 54 2.09 2.02 21.48
CA VAL A 54 1.59 0.67 21.73
C VAL A 54 0.39 0.72 22.67
N PRO A 55 -0.56 -0.24 22.59
CA PRO A 55 -1.68 -0.30 23.51
C PRO A 55 -1.24 -0.69 24.92
N ALA A 56 -2.16 -0.62 25.88
CA ALA A 56 -1.93 -1.01 27.26
C ALA A 56 -1.47 -2.48 27.37
N GLY A 57 -0.46 -2.71 28.20
CA GLY A 57 0.11 -4.05 28.41
C GLY A 57 1.22 -4.44 27.44
N GLU A 58 1.30 -3.80 26.27
CA GLU A 58 2.29 -4.13 25.25
C GLU A 58 3.64 -3.43 25.46
N ASN A 59 4.65 -3.97 24.80
CA ASN A 59 5.98 -3.38 24.75
C ASN A 59 6.32 -2.99 23.29
N PHE A 60 7.15 -1.96 23.15
CA PHE A 60 7.65 -1.55 21.83
C PHE A 60 8.38 -2.70 21.13
N SER A 61 8.09 -2.87 19.86
CA SER A 61 8.74 -3.85 19.00
C SER A 61 10.25 -3.62 18.97
N ARG A 62 11.01 -4.72 19.00
CA ARG A 62 12.47 -4.71 18.83
C ARG A 62 12.87 -4.97 17.38
N ARG A 63 11.92 -5.10 16.48
CA ARG A 63 12.17 -5.31 15.05
C ARG A 63 12.98 -4.13 14.50
N LYS A 64 14.00 -4.44 13.74
CA LYS A 64 14.75 -3.41 13.01
C LYS A 64 13.97 -3.03 11.77
N SER A 65 13.88 -1.73 11.50
CA SER A 65 13.34 -1.25 10.24
C SER A 65 14.17 -1.76 9.06
N LEU A 66 13.50 -2.13 7.99
CA LEU A 66 14.12 -2.42 6.68
C LEU A 66 14.21 -1.17 5.80
N SER A 67 13.41 -0.14 6.11
CA SER A 67 13.32 1.10 5.34
C SER A 67 14.18 2.21 5.94
N VAL A 68 14.37 2.21 7.26
CA VAL A 68 15.08 3.26 7.98
C VAL A 68 16.42 2.76 8.49
N LEU A 69 17.49 3.46 8.12
CA LEU A 69 18.83 3.20 8.62
C LEU A 69 18.92 3.47 10.13
N PRO A 70 19.81 2.78 10.87
CA PRO A 70 20.05 3.07 12.27
C PRO A 70 20.46 4.54 12.46
N GLN A 71 19.70 5.26 13.27
CA GLN A 71 19.94 6.67 13.57
C GLN A 71 20.77 6.82 14.85
N LYS A 72 21.60 7.86 14.89
CA LYS A 72 22.31 8.22 16.11
C LYS A 72 21.37 8.98 17.04
N PRO A 73 21.40 8.71 18.36
CA PRO A 73 20.66 9.48 19.34
C PRO A 73 21.07 10.97 19.32
N TYR A 74 20.08 11.86 19.20
CA TYR A 74 20.27 13.29 19.37
C TYR A 74 19.95 13.68 20.82
N THR A 75 20.87 14.41 21.48
CA THR A 75 20.82 14.63 22.93
C THR A 75 20.70 16.11 23.33
N ASP A 76 20.77 17.02 22.36
CA ASP A 76 20.64 18.46 22.61
C ASP A 76 19.16 18.90 22.48
N TRP A 77 18.38 18.48 23.46
CA TRP A 77 16.96 18.82 23.58
C TRP A 77 16.63 19.21 25.02
N SER A 78 15.60 20.02 25.19
CA SER A 78 15.11 20.49 26.48
C SER A 78 13.71 19.96 26.77
N ARG A 79 13.31 20.04 28.02
CA ARG A 79 11.98 19.64 28.47
C ARG A 79 11.42 20.62 29.48
N GLU A 80 10.12 20.81 29.43
CA GLU A 80 9.35 21.60 30.37
C GLU A 80 8.03 20.88 30.68
N ARG A 81 7.60 20.88 31.93
CA ARG A 81 6.31 20.36 32.32
C ARG A 81 5.41 21.53 32.69
N GLN A 82 4.25 21.61 32.03
CA GLN A 82 3.23 22.63 32.33
C GLN A 82 2.01 21.99 32.98
N GLY A 83 1.86 22.22 34.28
CA GLY A 83 0.84 21.55 35.09
C GLY A 83 1.05 20.02 35.17
N ASP A 84 -0.04 19.30 35.32
CA ASP A 84 -0.01 17.84 35.46
C ASP A 84 -0.23 17.09 34.14
N THR A 85 -0.67 17.77 33.09
CA THR A 85 -1.14 17.15 31.85
C THR A 85 -0.30 17.42 30.63
N LEU A 86 0.61 18.41 30.64
CA LEU A 86 1.35 18.79 29.44
C LEU A 86 2.87 18.65 29.64
N LEU A 87 3.51 17.91 28.75
CA LEU A 87 4.95 17.83 28.62
C LEU A 87 5.40 18.48 27.31
N ILE A 88 6.31 19.42 27.41
CA ILE A 88 6.92 20.10 26.26
C ILE A 88 8.34 19.58 26.09
N LEU A 89 8.68 19.17 24.86
CA LEU A 89 10.05 18.85 24.45
C LEU A 89 10.45 19.83 23.36
N ALA A 90 11.66 20.36 23.40
CA ALA A 90 12.13 21.31 22.41
C ALA A 90 13.57 21.03 21.97
N THR A 91 13.81 21.22 20.68
CA THR A 91 15.11 21.28 20.02
C THR A 91 15.31 22.68 19.42
N SER A 92 16.37 22.90 18.68
CA SER A 92 16.56 24.15 17.92
C SER A 92 15.59 24.31 16.73
N SER A 93 14.90 23.25 16.31
CA SER A 93 14.01 23.25 15.12
C SER A 93 12.56 22.90 15.43
N LEU A 94 12.30 22.19 16.51
CA LEU A 94 10.97 21.65 16.84
C LEU A 94 10.60 21.92 18.30
N ARG A 95 9.31 22.13 18.51
CA ARG A 95 8.63 22.08 19.80
C ARG A 95 7.52 21.05 19.73
N LEU A 96 7.56 20.05 20.61
CA LEU A 96 6.56 19.00 20.76
C LEU A 96 5.78 19.24 22.05
N GLU A 97 4.46 19.23 21.96
CA GLU A 97 3.55 19.37 23.11
C GLU A 97 2.83 18.02 23.28
N ILE A 98 3.13 17.28 24.35
CA ILE A 98 2.62 15.93 24.58
C ILE A 98 1.59 15.99 25.70
N ASP A 99 0.35 15.60 25.41
CA ASP A 99 -0.68 15.42 26.43
C ASP A 99 -0.38 14.13 27.23
N LEU A 100 -0.24 14.24 28.52
CA LEU A 100 0.11 13.09 29.38
C LEU A 100 -1.08 12.18 29.68
N ARG A 101 -2.31 12.60 29.33
CA ARG A 101 -3.53 11.81 29.52
C ARG A 101 -3.70 10.71 28.47
N ASP A 102 -3.34 11.03 27.23
CA ASP A 102 -3.53 10.15 26.06
C ASP A 102 -2.26 9.91 25.22
N GLY A 103 -1.19 10.67 25.49
CA GLY A 103 0.08 10.57 24.78
C GLY A 103 0.10 11.19 23.38
N HIS A 104 -0.95 11.97 23.01
CA HIS A 104 -1.00 12.64 21.70
C HIS A 104 -0.03 13.83 21.64
N ILE A 105 0.46 14.11 20.43
CA ILE A 105 1.54 15.07 20.18
C ILE A 105 1.04 16.19 19.27
N VAL A 106 1.34 17.43 19.66
CA VAL A 106 1.25 18.60 18.77
C VAL A 106 2.67 18.98 18.35
N PHE A 107 2.89 19.09 17.05
CA PHE A 107 4.17 19.44 16.44
C PHE A 107 4.16 20.91 16.02
N ARG A 108 5.13 21.67 16.52
CA ARG A 108 5.34 23.07 16.13
C ARG A 108 6.79 23.28 15.67
N ASP A 109 7.00 24.27 14.82
CA ASP A 109 8.35 24.74 14.52
C ASP A 109 8.96 25.52 15.70
N ALA A 110 10.22 25.93 15.55
CA ALA A 110 10.93 26.69 16.59
C ALA A 110 10.30 28.08 16.87
N GLN A 111 9.47 28.61 15.95
CA GLN A 111 8.75 29.86 16.08
C GLN A 111 7.36 29.68 16.71
N GLY A 112 6.96 28.43 16.99
CA GLY A 112 5.67 28.08 17.58
C GLY A 112 4.52 27.94 16.59
N ARG A 113 4.78 28.02 15.26
CA ARG A 113 3.79 27.77 14.22
C ARG A 113 3.39 26.30 14.25
N LEU A 114 2.10 26.03 14.22
CA LEU A 114 1.57 24.66 14.14
C LEU A 114 1.98 24.01 12.81
N LEU A 115 2.64 22.87 12.87
CA LEU A 115 2.95 22.03 11.72
C LEU A 115 1.91 20.92 11.59
N ASN A 116 1.70 20.14 12.66
CA ASN A 116 0.74 19.04 12.67
C ASN A 116 0.28 18.76 14.10
N ALA A 117 -0.81 18.04 14.27
CA ALA A 117 -1.27 17.55 15.56
C ALA A 117 -1.94 16.17 15.40
N GLU A 118 -1.56 15.24 16.24
CA GLU A 118 -2.28 13.97 16.38
C GLU A 118 -3.69 14.24 16.94
N ASN A 119 -4.64 13.38 16.56
CA ASN A 119 -6.04 13.48 16.99
C ASN A 119 -6.50 12.15 17.61
N GLU A 120 -6.84 11.16 16.81
CA GLU A 120 -7.32 9.86 17.28
C GLU A 120 -6.27 8.78 17.04
N ARG A 121 -6.22 7.81 17.97
CA ARG A 121 -5.37 6.63 17.86
C ARG A 121 -6.15 5.40 18.28
N SER A 122 -6.04 4.32 17.50
CA SER A 122 -6.66 3.06 17.87
C SER A 122 -5.78 1.86 17.56
N PHE A 123 -6.02 0.79 18.34
CA PHE A 123 -5.39 -0.52 18.21
C PHE A 123 -6.49 -1.57 18.30
N THR A 124 -6.87 -2.15 17.16
CA THR A 124 -7.86 -3.22 17.10
C THR A 124 -7.13 -4.55 17.00
N PRO A 125 -7.34 -5.51 17.92
CA PRO A 125 -6.71 -6.81 17.83
C PRO A 125 -6.95 -7.46 16.47
N TYR A 126 -5.89 -7.96 15.85
CA TYR A 126 -5.90 -8.57 14.53
C TYR A 126 -5.10 -9.87 14.54
N SER A 127 -5.57 -10.88 13.83
CA SER A 127 -4.92 -12.18 13.76
C SER A 127 -4.93 -12.71 12.35
N ALA A 128 -3.76 -13.03 11.83
CA ALA A 128 -3.60 -13.67 10.53
C ALA A 128 -2.43 -14.65 10.54
N GLY A 129 -2.56 -15.77 9.82
CA GLY A 129 -1.49 -16.76 9.71
C GLY A 129 -1.01 -17.34 11.04
N GLY A 130 -1.86 -17.37 12.08
CA GLY A 130 -1.49 -17.80 13.44
C GLY A 130 -0.68 -16.78 14.25
N GLN A 131 -0.47 -15.59 13.73
CA GLN A 131 0.17 -14.48 14.43
C GLN A 131 -0.87 -13.51 14.97
N GLN A 132 -0.55 -12.90 16.12
CA GLN A 132 -1.36 -11.89 16.78
C GLN A 132 -0.67 -10.53 16.62
N ALA A 133 -1.43 -9.51 16.28
CA ALA A 133 -0.98 -8.13 16.13
C ALA A 133 -2.18 -7.18 16.28
N TYR A 134 -2.09 -5.98 15.73
CA TYR A 134 -3.15 -4.99 15.76
C TYR A 134 -3.37 -4.40 14.36
N SER A 135 -4.63 -4.17 14.00
CA SER A 135 -4.95 -3.14 13.02
C SER A 135 -4.84 -1.79 13.72
N VAL A 136 -4.05 -0.91 13.16
CA VAL A 136 -3.72 0.37 13.82
C VAL A 136 -4.22 1.56 13.00
N LEU A 137 -4.63 2.60 13.69
CA LEU A 137 -5.04 3.87 13.11
C LEU A 137 -4.41 5.03 13.88
N GLN A 138 -3.79 5.97 13.17
CA GLN A 138 -3.38 7.28 13.68
C GLN A 138 -3.99 8.36 12.79
N THR A 139 -4.85 9.19 13.36
CA THR A 139 -5.42 10.34 12.66
C THR A 139 -4.73 11.63 13.07
N PHE A 140 -4.80 12.61 12.19
CA PHE A 140 -4.27 13.94 12.41
C PHE A 140 -5.39 14.98 12.28
N ARG A 141 -5.22 16.13 12.90
CA ARG A 141 -6.21 17.21 12.85
C ARG A 141 -6.42 17.69 11.42
N PRO A 142 -7.69 17.89 11.02
CA PRO A 142 -8.01 18.38 9.69
C PRO A 142 -7.51 19.81 9.49
N ASP A 143 -6.98 20.07 8.29
CA ASP A 143 -6.65 21.41 7.83
C ASP A 143 -6.97 21.50 6.33
N PRO A 144 -8.00 22.27 5.92
CA PRO A 144 -8.40 22.37 4.52
C PRO A 144 -7.39 23.11 3.62
N ASP A 145 -6.48 23.89 4.23
CA ASP A 145 -5.47 24.67 3.51
C ASP A 145 -4.14 23.92 3.37
N GLU A 146 -4.08 22.66 3.79
CA GLU A 146 -2.90 21.82 3.73
C GLU A 146 -2.94 20.87 2.54
N SER A 147 -1.87 20.80 1.77
CA SER A 147 -1.69 19.85 0.68
C SER A 147 -0.67 18.79 1.05
N PHE A 148 -0.88 17.56 0.56
CA PHE A 148 0.00 16.42 0.79
C PHE A 148 0.45 15.82 -0.54
N TYR A 149 1.76 15.58 -0.66
CA TYR A 149 2.41 15.02 -1.86
C TYR A 149 3.19 13.77 -1.49
N GLY A 150 3.30 12.80 -2.40
CA GLY A 150 4.11 11.60 -2.16
C GLY A 150 3.36 10.29 -2.38
N LEU A 151 3.43 9.36 -1.42
CA LEU A 151 2.84 8.01 -1.41
C LEU A 151 3.40 7.05 -2.47
N GLY A 152 4.35 7.49 -3.30
CA GLY A 152 4.91 6.69 -4.38
C GLY A 152 4.37 7.06 -5.75
N GLN A 153 4.15 6.05 -6.60
CA GLN A 153 3.62 6.22 -7.95
C GLN A 153 2.34 5.41 -8.10
N HIS A 154 1.24 6.08 -8.35
CA HIS A 154 -0.08 5.50 -8.54
C HIS A 154 -0.69 6.00 -9.85
N GLN A 155 -1.57 5.20 -10.45
CA GLN A 155 -2.29 5.59 -11.67
C GLN A 155 -3.64 6.23 -11.32
N ALA A 156 -3.62 7.26 -10.47
CA ALA A 156 -4.81 7.86 -9.91
C ALA A 156 -5.06 9.31 -10.37
N ASP A 157 -4.17 9.90 -11.17
CA ASP A 157 -4.22 11.32 -11.59
C ASP A 157 -4.34 12.32 -10.42
N GLU A 158 -3.81 11.93 -9.24
CA GLU A 158 -3.85 12.73 -8.03
C GLU A 158 -2.52 13.43 -7.82
N TRP A 159 -2.57 14.75 -7.63
CA TRP A 159 -1.40 15.57 -7.27
C TRP A 159 -1.36 15.85 -5.79
N ASP A 160 -2.52 16.13 -5.20
CA ASP A 160 -2.70 16.50 -3.82
C ASP A 160 -3.57 15.45 -3.13
N TYR A 161 -3.01 14.84 -2.11
CA TYR A 161 -3.70 13.82 -1.30
C TYR A 161 -4.45 14.41 -0.09
N CYS A 162 -4.66 15.74 -0.03
CA CYS A 162 -5.59 16.32 0.93
C CYS A 162 -7.01 15.88 0.59
N ASP A 163 -7.74 15.41 1.59
CA ASP A 163 -9.09 14.84 1.40
C ASP A 163 -9.14 13.74 0.31
N ARG A 164 -8.03 13.03 0.08
CA ARG A 164 -7.92 11.87 -0.81
C ARG A 164 -7.51 10.65 0.02
N ASP A 165 -7.91 9.49 -0.44
CA ASP A 165 -7.48 8.21 0.12
C ASP A 165 -6.66 7.44 -0.91
N GLU A 166 -5.63 6.72 -0.43
CA GLU A 166 -4.83 5.82 -1.24
C GLU A 166 -4.48 4.57 -0.46
N GLU A 167 -4.68 3.42 -1.09
CA GLU A 167 -4.25 2.13 -0.57
C GLU A 167 -2.82 1.85 -1.05
N LEU A 168 -1.93 1.69 -0.10
CA LEU A 168 -0.53 1.43 -0.34
C LEU A 168 -0.30 -0.08 -0.44
N TYR A 169 -0.66 -0.58 -1.59
CA TYR A 169 -0.52 -1.97 -1.99
C TYR A 169 0.41 -2.04 -3.20
N GLN A 170 1.52 -2.78 -3.05
CA GLN A 170 2.47 -2.97 -4.14
C GLN A 170 1.89 -3.92 -5.17
N TYR A 171 1.57 -3.40 -6.34
CA TYR A 171 0.99 -4.15 -7.45
C TYR A 171 1.65 -3.77 -8.78
N ASN A 172 1.31 -4.48 -9.85
CA ASN A 172 1.77 -4.15 -11.19
C ASN A 172 1.43 -2.69 -11.53
N THR A 173 2.43 -1.93 -12.00
CA THR A 173 2.35 -0.49 -12.31
C THR A 173 2.15 0.47 -11.12
N LYS A 174 2.13 -0.04 -9.89
CA LYS A 174 2.09 0.77 -8.66
C LYS A 174 3.40 0.65 -7.89
N ILE A 175 3.88 1.76 -7.36
CA ILE A 175 4.99 1.82 -6.41
C ILE A 175 4.47 2.51 -5.16
N SER A 176 4.36 1.76 -4.06
CA SER A 176 3.85 2.28 -2.80
C SER A 176 5.01 2.70 -1.90
N VAL A 177 5.02 3.96 -1.49
CA VAL A 177 5.98 4.52 -0.54
C VAL A 177 5.21 5.20 0.59
N PRO A 178 5.24 4.69 1.82
CA PRO A 178 4.44 5.22 2.93
C PRO A 178 5.05 6.52 3.48
N PHE A 179 5.21 7.51 2.63
CA PHE A 179 5.80 8.81 2.92
C PHE A 179 5.03 9.93 2.24
N VAL A 180 4.69 10.97 3.02
CA VAL A 180 4.06 12.19 2.53
C VAL A 180 4.87 13.42 2.90
N VAL A 181 4.83 14.42 2.02
CA VAL A 181 5.36 15.76 2.21
C VAL A 181 4.18 16.72 2.32
N SER A 182 4.13 17.48 3.41
CA SER A 182 3.11 18.51 3.62
C SER A 182 3.57 19.86 3.08
N SER A 183 2.61 20.65 2.55
CA SER A 183 2.83 22.03 2.15
C SER A 183 3.24 22.95 3.33
N LYS A 184 3.06 22.51 4.57
CA LYS A 184 3.46 23.22 5.79
C LYS A 184 4.92 23.07 6.18
N GLY A 185 5.72 22.29 5.41
CA GLY A 185 7.15 22.10 5.66
C GLY A 185 7.44 20.95 6.64
N TYR A 186 6.68 19.88 6.56
CA TYR A 186 7.02 18.64 7.25
C TYR A 186 6.74 17.41 6.37
N GLY A 187 7.28 16.27 6.78
CA GLY A 187 6.97 14.97 6.19
C GLY A 187 6.67 13.93 7.25
N LEU A 188 5.88 12.95 6.86
CA LEU A 188 5.57 11.77 7.67
C LEU A 188 6.00 10.51 6.93
N LEU A 189 6.92 9.74 7.50
CA LEU A 189 7.27 8.41 7.03
C LEU A 189 6.67 7.37 7.98
N TRP A 190 5.73 6.59 7.47
CA TRP A 190 5.10 5.50 8.19
C TRP A 190 5.93 4.22 8.04
N ASP A 191 6.60 3.79 9.11
CA ASP A 191 7.52 2.65 9.06
C ASP A 191 6.77 1.33 9.29
N SER A 192 6.14 0.86 8.23
CA SER A 192 5.32 -0.34 8.24
C SER A 192 5.62 -1.24 7.03
N TYR A 193 5.40 -2.56 7.21
CA TYR A 193 5.50 -3.59 6.15
C TYR A 193 4.14 -4.25 5.87
N SER A 194 3.10 -3.75 6.48
CA SER A 194 1.73 -4.20 6.30
C SER A 194 1.05 -3.43 5.17
N LEU A 195 -0.06 -3.94 4.70
CA LEU A 195 -1.00 -3.14 3.92
C LEU A 195 -1.34 -1.88 4.70
N CYS A 196 -1.20 -0.72 4.06
CA CYS A 196 -1.46 0.58 4.65
C CYS A 196 -2.44 1.38 3.80
N ARG A 197 -3.16 2.31 4.45
CA ARG A 197 -3.99 3.30 3.78
C ARG A 197 -3.66 4.70 4.30
N TRP A 198 -3.61 5.64 3.38
CA TRP A 198 -3.56 7.06 3.67
C TRP A 198 -4.94 7.68 3.47
N GLY A 199 -5.30 8.63 4.29
CA GLY A 199 -6.52 9.44 4.13
C GLY A 199 -7.71 8.86 4.87
N ASP A 200 -8.77 8.44 4.17
CA ASP A 200 -9.95 7.82 4.77
C ASP A 200 -9.71 6.32 5.00
N PRO A 201 -9.69 5.84 6.25
CA PRO A 201 -9.43 4.43 6.52
C PRO A 201 -10.66 3.53 6.30
N ARG A 202 -11.85 4.10 6.07
CA ARG A 202 -13.08 3.34 5.88
C ARG A 202 -13.00 2.50 4.60
N GLU A 203 -13.64 1.36 4.62
CA GLU A 203 -13.78 0.53 3.43
C GLU A 203 -14.93 1.03 2.57
N TYR A 204 -14.72 1.01 1.25
CA TYR A 204 -15.77 1.33 0.31
C TYR A 204 -16.84 0.24 0.33
N ALA A 205 -18.07 0.61 0.66
CA ALA A 205 -19.21 -0.28 0.77
C ALA A 205 -19.93 -0.48 -0.57
N GLN A 206 -20.73 -1.52 -0.68
CA GLN A 206 -21.61 -1.73 -1.82
C GLN A 206 -22.66 -0.60 -1.90
N LEU A 207 -23.09 -0.27 -3.12
CA LEU A 207 -24.06 0.82 -3.34
C LEU A 207 -25.33 0.66 -2.50
N GLY A 208 -25.86 -0.58 -2.40
CA GLY A 208 -27.08 -0.89 -1.64
C GLY A 208 -26.93 -0.73 -0.12
N GLU A 209 -25.71 -0.64 0.41
CA GLU A 209 -25.47 -0.36 1.83
C GLU A 209 -25.46 1.15 2.13
N VAL A 210 -25.19 1.98 1.10
CA VAL A 210 -25.02 3.43 1.22
C VAL A 210 -26.24 4.20 0.70
N PHE A 211 -26.95 3.61 -0.28
CA PHE A 211 -28.10 4.21 -0.96
C PHE A 211 -29.31 3.27 -0.95
N THR A 212 -30.52 3.83 -1.05
CA THR A 212 -31.65 3.07 -1.56
C THR A 212 -31.57 3.08 -3.08
N LEU A 213 -31.52 1.87 -3.68
CA LEU A 213 -31.40 1.70 -5.12
C LEU A 213 -32.79 1.60 -5.77
N TYR A 214 -32.93 2.16 -6.97
CA TYR A 214 -34.11 1.99 -7.82
C TYR A 214 -33.67 1.62 -9.24
N ASP A 215 -34.45 0.75 -9.90
CA ASP A 215 -34.20 0.43 -11.29
C ASP A 215 -34.65 1.57 -12.25
N SER A 216 -34.47 1.37 -13.55
CA SER A 216 -34.81 2.36 -14.57
C SER A 216 -36.31 2.69 -14.62
N GLU A 217 -37.18 1.81 -14.10
CA GLU A 217 -38.65 2.01 -13.98
C GLU A 217 -39.03 2.63 -12.64
N GLY A 218 -38.06 2.85 -11.73
CA GLY A 218 -38.27 3.43 -10.41
C GLY A 218 -38.72 2.42 -9.34
N VAL A 219 -38.56 1.11 -9.59
CA VAL A 219 -38.85 0.07 -8.59
C VAL A 219 -37.65 -0.10 -7.64
N GLU A 220 -37.95 -0.05 -6.35
CA GLU A 220 -36.95 -0.12 -5.29
C GLU A 220 -36.22 -1.47 -5.21
N GLY A 221 -34.97 -1.45 -4.79
CA GLY A 221 -34.15 -2.59 -4.33
C GLY A 221 -33.03 -3.00 -5.27
N ALA A 222 -32.91 -2.44 -6.48
CA ALA A 222 -31.84 -2.79 -7.42
C ALA A 222 -31.69 -1.75 -8.53
N LEU A 223 -30.59 -1.81 -9.29
CA LEU A 223 -30.42 -1.15 -10.59
C LEU A 223 -30.88 -2.11 -11.72
N SER A 224 -31.21 -1.55 -12.89
CA SER A 224 -31.37 -2.34 -14.12
C SER A 224 -30.03 -2.66 -14.73
N GLY A 225 -29.75 -3.93 -15.00
CA GLY A 225 -28.58 -4.40 -15.75
C GLY A 225 -29.03 -5.00 -17.10
N ARG A 226 -28.42 -4.54 -18.19
CA ARG A 226 -28.61 -5.07 -19.53
C ARG A 226 -27.29 -5.55 -20.09
N TYR A 227 -27.23 -6.81 -20.43
CA TYR A 227 -26.06 -7.50 -20.98
C TYR A 227 -26.44 -7.97 -22.40
N GLU A 228 -25.68 -7.53 -23.39
CA GLU A 228 -25.86 -7.88 -24.79
C GLU A 228 -24.58 -8.53 -25.30
N SER A 229 -24.62 -9.82 -25.61
CA SER A 229 -23.51 -10.57 -26.16
C SER A 229 -23.29 -10.28 -27.65
N ALA A 230 -22.12 -10.64 -28.19
CA ALA A 230 -21.76 -10.41 -29.58
C ALA A 230 -22.72 -11.12 -30.60
N ASP A 231 -23.37 -12.20 -30.20
CA ASP A 231 -24.36 -12.92 -31.02
C ASP A 231 -25.78 -12.31 -30.98
N GLY A 232 -25.95 -11.22 -30.20
CA GLY A 232 -27.24 -10.54 -30.02
C GLY A 232 -28.11 -11.12 -28.92
N THR A 233 -27.63 -12.09 -28.14
CA THR A 233 -28.33 -12.56 -26.94
C THR A 233 -28.38 -11.45 -25.90
N VAL A 234 -29.59 -11.14 -25.42
CA VAL A 234 -29.82 -10.10 -24.40
C VAL A 234 -30.26 -10.74 -23.09
N LEU A 235 -29.55 -10.37 -22.00
CA LEU A 235 -29.92 -10.70 -20.65
C LEU A 235 -30.25 -9.41 -19.89
N GLU A 236 -31.47 -9.34 -19.35
CA GLU A 236 -31.89 -8.23 -18.48
C GLU A 236 -32.01 -8.72 -17.04
N ARG A 237 -31.51 -7.95 -16.10
CA ARG A 237 -31.46 -8.32 -14.69
C ARG A 237 -31.68 -7.11 -13.80
N ARG A 238 -32.07 -7.40 -12.56
CA ARG A 238 -32.02 -6.44 -11.46
C ARG A 238 -30.78 -6.69 -10.64
N GLU A 239 -29.88 -5.69 -10.57
CA GLU A 239 -28.60 -5.77 -9.88
C GLU A 239 -28.66 -5.07 -8.52
N THR A 240 -28.58 -5.85 -7.45
CA THR A 240 -28.55 -5.33 -6.06
C THR A 240 -27.17 -4.81 -5.68
N ALA A 241 -26.13 -5.18 -6.43
CA ALA A 241 -24.76 -4.73 -6.28
C ALA A 241 -24.08 -4.72 -7.66
N LEU A 242 -23.18 -3.77 -7.87
CA LEU A 242 -22.25 -3.77 -9.00
C LEU A 242 -20.92 -4.31 -8.49
N ASP A 243 -20.71 -5.61 -8.61
CA ASP A 243 -19.56 -6.33 -8.09
C ASP A 243 -19.27 -7.58 -8.92
N GLN A 244 -19.07 -7.36 -10.21
CA GLN A 244 -18.62 -8.36 -11.16
C GLN A 244 -17.11 -8.48 -11.00
N GLU A 245 -16.63 -9.14 -9.95
CA GLU A 245 -15.22 -9.21 -9.64
C GLU A 245 -14.47 -10.12 -10.61
N TYR A 246 -13.33 -9.62 -11.08
CA TYR A 246 -12.33 -10.42 -11.72
C TYR A 246 -11.57 -11.21 -10.67
N LEU A 247 -11.74 -12.51 -10.69
CA LEU A 247 -10.82 -13.43 -10.07
C LEU A 247 -10.17 -14.24 -11.21
N ILE A 248 -8.91 -14.58 -11.05
CA ILE A 248 -8.11 -15.34 -12.04
C ILE A 248 -8.79 -16.67 -12.42
N GLU A 249 -9.78 -17.07 -11.64
CA GLU A 249 -10.58 -18.28 -11.86
C GLU A 249 -11.69 -18.00 -12.87
N PRO A 250 -11.75 -18.75 -13.99
CA PRO A 250 -12.75 -18.56 -15.06
C PRO A 250 -14.20 -18.60 -14.59
N GLU A 251 -14.47 -19.25 -13.45
CA GLU A 251 -15.80 -19.43 -12.87
C GLU A 251 -16.36 -18.14 -12.27
N LEU A 252 -15.51 -17.17 -11.96
CA LEU A 252 -15.87 -15.92 -11.31
C LEU A 252 -15.97 -14.73 -12.29
N SER A 253 -15.50 -14.90 -13.52
CA SER A 253 -15.71 -13.94 -14.62
C SER A 253 -17.11 -14.03 -15.26
N ARG A 254 -17.99 -14.86 -14.72
CA ARG A 254 -19.34 -15.09 -15.23
C ARG A 254 -20.36 -14.22 -14.51
N VAL A 255 -21.38 -13.82 -15.23
CA VAL A 255 -22.53 -13.15 -14.61
C VAL A 255 -23.18 -14.14 -13.64
N ASN A 256 -23.25 -13.78 -12.36
CA ASN A 256 -23.90 -14.59 -11.34
C ASN A 256 -25.34 -14.98 -11.80
N GLY A 257 -25.63 -16.27 -11.82
CA GLY A 257 -26.94 -16.79 -12.29
C GLY A 257 -27.12 -16.87 -13.82
N ALA A 258 -26.07 -16.54 -14.61
CA ALA A 258 -26.03 -16.74 -16.06
C ALA A 258 -24.64 -17.27 -16.48
N PRO A 259 -24.31 -18.51 -16.09
CA PRO A 259 -22.97 -19.07 -16.29
C PRO A 259 -22.57 -19.22 -17.77
N ASP A 260 -23.53 -19.24 -18.66
CA ASP A 260 -23.28 -19.39 -20.10
C ASP A 260 -23.19 -18.06 -20.86
N PHE A 261 -23.29 -16.91 -20.16
CA PHE A 261 -23.16 -15.62 -20.79
C PHE A 261 -21.71 -15.37 -21.22
N ASN A 262 -21.52 -15.05 -22.51
CA ASN A 262 -20.22 -14.77 -23.08
C ASN A 262 -19.95 -13.27 -23.10
N PHE A 263 -18.95 -12.83 -22.33
CA PHE A 263 -18.52 -11.43 -22.28
C PHE A 263 -17.68 -11.00 -23.48
N ASP A 264 -17.15 -11.93 -24.28
CA ASP A 264 -16.33 -11.59 -25.43
C ASP A 264 -17.14 -10.83 -26.50
N GLY A 265 -16.73 -9.59 -26.78
CA GLY A 265 -17.44 -8.68 -27.69
C GLY A 265 -18.80 -8.20 -27.18
N SER A 266 -19.11 -8.39 -25.90
CA SER A 266 -20.37 -7.95 -25.31
C SER A 266 -20.40 -6.44 -25.01
N LYS A 267 -21.61 -5.94 -24.77
CA LYS A 267 -21.89 -4.60 -24.24
C LYS A 267 -22.77 -4.74 -23.00
N VAL A 268 -22.43 -4.03 -21.97
CA VAL A 268 -23.15 -4.02 -20.72
C VAL A 268 -23.55 -2.60 -20.34
N SER A 269 -24.77 -2.42 -19.84
CA SER A 269 -25.18 -1.15 -19.26
C SER A 269 -25.89 -1.37 -17.93
N PHE A 270 -25.67 -0.44 -17.01
CA PHE A 270 -26.42 -0.35 -15.76
C PHE A 270 -27.13 1.00 -15.71
N ASP A 271 -28.40 0.98 -15.31
CA ASP A 271 -29.26 2.16 -15.29
C ASP A 271 -30.18 2.15 -14.08
N GLY A 272 -30.41 3.32 -13.49
CA GLY A 272 -31.29 3.46 -12.35
C GLY A 272 -31.00 4.67 -11.47
N PHE A 273 -31.48 4.64 -10.22
CA PHE A 273 -31.37 5.79 -9.34
C PHE A 273 -30.78 5.39 -8.00
N LEU A 274 -29.98 6.32 -7.46
CA LEU A 274 -29.41 6.29 -6.11
C LEU A 274 -30.13 7.33 -5.24
N GLU A 275 -30.84 6.91 -4.18
CA GLU A 275 -31.42 7.84 -3.21
C GLU A 275 -30.48 7.93 -2.00
N ALA A 276 -29.93 9.13 -1.76
CA ALA A 276 -28.97 9.38 -0.72
C ALA A 276 -29.62 9.39 0.67
N HIS A 277 -29.02 8.71 1.66
CA HIS A 277 -29.50 8.67 3.03
C HIS A 277 -29.14 9.91 3.85
N GLU A 278 -28.13 10.67 3.42
CA GLU A 278 -27.69 11.91 4.04
C GLU A 278 -27.18 12.88 2.97
N SER A 279 -27.17 14.18 3.28
CA SER A 279 -26.59 15.20 2.39
C SER A 279 -25.09 15.30 2.61
N GLY A 280 -24.32 15.46 1.53
CA GLY A 280 -22.88 15.71 1.61
C GLY A 280 -22.10 15.09 0.45
N GLN A 281 -20.77 15.12 0.60
CA GLN A 281 -19.86 14.60 -0.41
C GLN A 281 -19.71 13.09 -0.30
N TYR A 282 -20.21 12.38 -1.29
CA TYR A 282 -20.00 10.95 -1.51
C TYR A 282 -18.74 10.72 -2.31
N ARG A 283 -18.02 9.62 -2.02
CA ARG A 283 -16.81 9.20 -2.72
C ARG A 283 -17.05 7.84 -3.37
N PHE A 284 -16.83 7.75 -4.66
CA PHE A 284 -17.03 6.53 -5.42
C PHE A 284 -15.70 5.92 -5.83
N LEU A 285 -15.65 4.60 -5.80
CA LEU A 285 -14.55 3.76 -6.29
C LEU A 285 -15.11 2.86 -7.38
N LEU A 286 -14.71 3.10 -8.62
CA LEU A 286 -15.02 2.30 -9.79
C LEU A 286 -13.77 1.51 -10.20
N TYR A 287 -13.88 0.19 -10.30
CA TYR A 287 -12.84 -0.67 -10.84
C TYR A 287 -13.40 -1.51 -11.98
N TYR A 288 -12.63 -1.67 -13.06
CA TYR A 288 -13.11 -2.35 -14.26
C TYR A 288 -11.97 -2.76 -15.19
N ALA A 289 -12.28 -3.72 -16.09
CA ALA A 289 -11.48 -4.04 -17.26
C ALA A 289 -12.32 -3.82 -18.53
N GLY A 290 -11.71 -3.36 -19.61
CA GLY A 290 -12.37 -2.95 -20.83
C GLY A 290 -12.57 -1.45 -20.94
N TYR A 291 -13.54 -1.01 -21.75
CA TYR A 291 -13.97 0.38 -21.86
C TYR A 291 -15.11 0.68 -20.91
N MET A 292 -15.04 1.82 -20.24
CA MET A 292 -16.05 2.25 -19.28
C MET A 292 -16.38 3.72 -19.46
N ARG A 293 -17.66 4.06 -19.31
CA ARG A 293 -18.16 5.43 -19.13
C ARG A 293 -19.20 5.42 -18.00
N LEU A 294 -19.21 6.48 -17.22
CA LEU A 294 -20.17 6.63 -16.12
C LEU A 294 -20.71 8.05 -16.06
N TRP A 295 -22.02 8.17 -15.93
CA TRP A 295 -22.73 9.46 -15.72
C TRP A 295 -23.53 9.42 -14.42
N LEU A 296 -23.58 10.56 -13.77
CA LEU A 296 -24.45 10.82 -12.63
C LEU A 296 -25.25 12.11 -12.89
N ASP A 297 -26.57 12.05 -12.84
CA ASP A 297 -27.48 13.14 -13.20
C ASP A 297 -27.14 13.77 -14.58
N GLY A 298 -26.75 12.94 -15.56
CA GLY A 298 -26.37 13.34 -16.91
C GLY A 298 -24.99 13.98 -17.02
N ARG A 299 -24.27 14.18 -15.94
CA ARG A 299 -22.87 14.63 -15.93
C ARG A 299 -21.95 13.43 -16.08
N GLU A 300 -21.06 13.46 -17.06
CA GLU A 300 -20.02 12.45 -17.20
C GLU A 300 -19.01 12.58 -16.06
N MET A 301 -18.95 11.55 -15.22
CA MET A 301 -18.04 11.47 -14.07
C MET A 301 -16.78 10.68 -14.41
N VAL A 302 -16.90 9.68 -15.29
CA VAL A 302 -15.78 8.88 -15.80
C VAL A 302 -15.90 8.88 -17.31
N PRO A 303 -14.96 9.52 -18.04
CA PRO A 303 -14.92 9.51 -19.51
C PRO A 303 -14.47 8.13 -20.01
N GLU A 304 -14.70 7.86 -21.30
CA GLU A 304 -14.31 6.59 -21.89
C GLU A 304 -12.80 6.37 -21.80
N ILE A 305 -12.40 5.40 -21.00
CA ILE A 305 -11.02 4.98 -20.81
C ILE A 305 -10.98 3.46 -20.85
N TRP A 306 -10.06 2.92 -21.66
CA TRP A 306 -9.77 1.49 -21.67
C TRP A 306 -8.80 1.10 -20.54
N ARG A 307 -9.09 -0.03 -19.89
CA ARG A 307 -8.22 -0.63 -18.88
C ARG A 307 -8.09 -2.13 -19.12
N THR A 308 -6.87 -2.63 -19.06
CA THR A 308 -6.62 -4.06 -19.18
C THR A 308 -7.02 -4.82 -17.92
N ALA A 309 -7.48 -6.07 -18.07
CA ALA A 309 -7.79 -6.97 -16.96
C ALA A 309 -6.56 -7.30 -16.09
N TRP A 310 -5.38 -7.28 -16.67
CA TRP A 310 -4.11 -7.62 -15.98
C TRP A 310 -3.53 -6.48 -15.13
N ASN A 311 -4.13 -5.33 -15.17
CA ASN A 311 -3.67 -4.16 -14.45
C ASN A 311 -4.87 -3.42 -13.85
N PRO A 312 -5.45 -3.95 -12.77
CA PRO A 312 -6.65 -3.41 -12.17
C PRO A 312 -6.37 -2.03 -11.59
N ASN A 313 -6.87 -1.02 -12.25
CA ASN A 313 -6.87 0.35 -11.78
C ASN A 313 -8.26 0.78 -11.40
N SER A 314 -8.36 1.49 -10.29
CA SER A 314 -9.59 2.14 -9.87
C SER A 314 -9.65 3.58 -10.35
N CYS A 315 -10.86 4.03 -10.70
CA CYS A 315 -11.18 5.44 -10.83
C CYS A 315 -11.89 5.89 -9.56
N LYS A 316 -11.43 6.96 -8.95
CA LYS A 316 -12.11 7.58 -7.82
C LYS A 316 -12.71 8.91 -8.24
N PHE A 317 -13.98 9.13 -7.92
CA PHE A 317 -14.64 10.41 -8.16
C PHE A 317 -15.54 10.79 -6.99
N ARG A 318 -15.97 12.05 -6.96
CA ARG A 318 -16.76 12.60 -5.87
C ARG A 318 -17.96 13.36 -6.42
N CYS A 319 -19.04 13.36 -5.66
CA CYS A 319 -20.18 14.23 -5.93
C CYS A 319 -20.88 14.62 -4.62
N GLU A 320 -21.47 15.82 -4.62
CA GLU A 320 -22.37 16.26 -3.56
C GLU A 320 -23.77 15.72 -3.88
N LEU A 321 -24.38 15.01 -2.94
CA LEU A 321 -25.75 14.52 -3.05
C LEU A 321 -26.59 15.05 -1.89
N GLU A 322 -27.90 15.21 -2.14
CA GLU A 322 -28.87 15.69 -1.17
C GLU A 322 -29.69 14.51 -0.63
N GLN A 323 -29.92 14.49 0.69
CA GLN A 323 -30.74 13.46 1.34
C GLN A 323 -32.12 13.35 0.71
N GLY A 324 -32.55 12.12 0.43
CA GLY A 324 -33.86 11.81 -0.15
C GLY A 324 -34.01 12.17 -1.63
N ARG A 325 -32.99 12.77 -2.26
CA ARG A 325 -32.98 13.00 -3.70
C ARG A 325 -32.50 11.76 -4.42
N ARG A 326 -33.21 11.40 -5.48
CA ARG A 326 -32.80 10.34 -6.41
C ARG A 326 -31.93 10.91 -7.51
N SER A 327 -30.69 10.46 -7.56
CA SER A 327 -29.75 10.81 -8.61
C SER A 327 -29.66 9.68 -9.64
N HIS A 328 -29.79 10.03 -10.93
CA HIS A 328 -29.74 9.06 -12.02
C HIS A 328 -28.32 8.60 -12.27
N LEU A 329 -28.08 7.29 -12.14
CA LEU A 329 -26.82 6.63 -12.46
C LEU A 329 -26.98 5.89 -13.80
N HIS A 330 -26.06 6.16 -14.73
CA HIS A 330 -25.93 5.42 -15.98
C HIS A 330 -24.50 5.00 -16.22
N ILE A 331 -24.28 3.72 -16.56
CA ILE A 331 -22.96 3.14 -16.83
C ILE A 331 -23.02 2.39 -18.15
N GLU A 332 -22.03 2.63 -19.01
CA GLU A 332 -21.75 1.82 -20.20
C GLU A 332 -20.42 1.10 -20.03
N TRP A 333 -20.40 -0.20 -20.22
CA TRP A 333 -19.22 -1.03 -20.08
C TRP A 333 -19.07 -1.97 -21.28
N ILE A 334 -17.90 -1.96 -21.91
CA ILE A 334 -17.47 -2.93 -22.91
C ILE A 334 -16.36 -3.77 -22.29
N PRO A 335 -16.65 -5.01 -21.84
CA PRO A 335 -15.68 -5.88 -21.19
C PRO A 335 -14.43 -6.17 -22.02
N ASP A 336 -13.33 -6.46 -21.36
CA ASP A 336 -12.06 -6.92 -21.99
C ASP A 336 -12.10 -8.46 -22.14
N GLY A 337 -13.07 -8.97 -22.93
CA GLY A 337 -13.30 -10.40 -23.09
C GLY A 337 -13.91 -11.09 -21.87
N ASN A 338 -13.76 -12.40 -21.81
CA ASN A 338 -14.33 -13.23 -20.73
C ASN A 338 -13.57 -13.11 -19.39
N VAL A 339 -12.40 -12.48 -19.39
CA VAL A 339 -11.55 -12.25 -18.22
C VAL A 339 -11.74 -10.81 -17.77
N SER A 340 -12.96 -10.46 -17.40
CA SER A 340 -13.34 -9.08 -17.12
C SER A 340 -13.99 -8.93 -15.75
N TYR A 341 -13.92 -7.71 -15.23
CA TYR A 341 -14.55 -7.34 -13.97
C TYR A 341 -15.05 -5.91 -14.03
N CYS A 342 -16.07 -5.63 -13.24
CA CYS A 342 -16.63 -4.30 -13.05
C CYS A 342 -17.25 -4.21 -11.66
N GLY A 343 -16.93 -3.17 -10.92
CA GLY A 343 -17.54 -2.90 -9.61
C GLY A 343 -17.58 -1.43 -9.31
N LEU A 344 -18.64 -1.00 -8.62
CA LEU A 344 -18.81 0.35 -8.13
C LEU A 344 -19.15 0.31 -6.64
N ARG A 345 -18.29 0.90 -5.83
CA ARG A 345 -18.45 1.03 -4.38
C ARG A 345 -18.48 2.49 -3.96
N CYS A 346 -18.92 2.77 -2.75
CA CYS A 346 -19.08 4.12 -2.28
C CYS A 346 -18.74 4.27 -0.79
N LEU A 347 -18.27 5.46 -0.42
CA LEU A 347 -18.22 5.94 0.96
C LEU A 347 -19.27 7.03 1.15
N SER A 348 -20.07 6.92 2.22
CA SER A 348 -20.95 8.00 2.68
C SER A 348 -20.14 9.22 3.12
N PRO A 349 -20.78 10.40 3.19
CA PRO A 349 -20.14 11.63 3.66
C PRO A 349 -19.42 11.45 4.99
N ARG A 350 -18.38 12.24 5.21
CA ARG A 350 -17.78 12.44 6.52
C ARG A 350 -18.47 13.60 7.23
N PRO A 351 -18.56 13.58 8.57
CA PRO A 351 -18.89 14.76 9.34
C PRO A 351 -17.98 15.94 8.93
N GLU A 352 -18.53 17.16 8.87
CA GLU A 352 -17.81 18.33 8.36
C GLU A 352 -16.52 18.62 9.15
N ASP A 353 -16.54 18.40 10.46
CA ASP A 353 -15.37 18.55 11.34
C ASP A 353 -14.27 17.51 11.10
N ARG A 354 -14.55 16.44 10.34
CA ARG A 354 -13.61 15.37 9.97
C ARG A 354 -13.31 15.29 8.48
N ARG A 355 -13.89 16.17 7.68
CA ARG A 355 -13.80 16.10 6.21
C ARG A 355 -12.36 16.04 5.71
N TYR A 356 -11.48 16.86 6.29
CA TYR A 356 -10.06 16.95 5.90
C TYR A 356 -9.12 16.21 6.86
N ALA A 357 -9.66 15.38 7.75
CA ALA A 357 -8.83 14.59 8.65
C ALA A 357 -8.06 13.52 7.85
N MET A 358 -6.74 13.62 7.89
CA MET A 358 -5.86 12.63 7.28
C MET A 358 -5.46 11.58 8.30
N SER A 359 -5.26 10.37 7.85
CA SER A 359 -4.84 9.29 8.71
C SER A 359 -3.88 8.32 8.04
N TRP A 360 -3.11 7.64 8.87
CA TRP A 360 -2.43 6.40 8.54
C TRP A 360 -3.16 5.23 9.19
N TRP A 361 -3.54 4.27 8.39
CA TRP A 361 -4.06 2.99 8.82
C TRP A 361 -3.13 1.86 8.37
N GLY A 362 -2.93 0.85 9.21
CA GLY A 362 -2.19 -0.35 8.87
C GLY A 362 -2.92 -1.60 9.31
N GLU A 363 -2.99 -2.61 8.44
CA GLU A 363 -3.79 -3.80 8.65
C GLU A 363 -3.27 -4.67 9.81
N MET A 364 -1.96 -4.97 9.82
CA MET A 364 -1.36 -5.87 10.81
C MET A 364 0.00 -5.35 11.27
N GLN A 365 0.05 -4.75 12.44
CA GLN A 365 1.25 -4.12 12.98
C GLN A 365 1.41 -4.39 14.49
N ASP A 366 2.66 -4.44 14.96
CA ASP A 366 2.98 -4.56 16.39
C ASP A 366 2.74 -3.24 17.15
N GLN A 367 2.83 -2.11 16.46
CA GLN A 367 2.80 -0.76 17.01
C GLN A 367 2.48 0.27 15.93
N ILE A 368 2.06 1.45 16.32
CA ILE A 368 2.16 2.65 15.48
C ILE A 368 3.63 3.06 15.47
N ASP A 369 4.16 3.30 14.28
CA ASP A 369 5.57 3.62 14.07
C ASP A 369 5.72 4.61 12.92
N TYR A 370 6.15 5.85 13.22
CA TYR A 370 6.37 6.84 12.18
C TYR A 370 7.48 7.82 12.54
N TRP A 371 8.04 8.43 11.50
CA TRP A 371 9.02 9.50 11.59
C TRP A 371 8.38 10.82 11.18
N PHE A 372 8.55 11.84 12.03
CA PHE A 372 8.21 13.22 11.72
C PHE A 372 9.48 13.96 11.31
N ILE A 373 9.43 14.62 10.15
CA ILE A 373 10.54 15.36 9.55
C ILE A 373 10.11 16.81 9.41
N ALA A 374 10.74 17.73 10.11
CA ALA A 374 10.48 19.17 9.96
C ALA A 374 11.53 19.82 9.05
N ALA A 375 11.08 20.75 8.19
CA ALA A 375 11.96 21.55 7.36
C ALA A 375 11.27 22.85 6.91
N ASP A 376 12.02 23.77 6.33
CA ASP A 376 11.49 25.03 5.83
C ASP A 376 10.80 24.89 4.46
N ASN A 377 11.09 23.80 3.74
CA ASN A 377 10.58 23.54 2.40
C ASN A 377 10.63 22.03 2.05
N ALA A 378 10.07 21.68 0.90
CA ALA A 378 10.00 20.28 0.43
C ALA A 378 11.41 19.65 0.23
N ASP A 379 12.40 20.40 -0.24
CA ASP A 379 13.77 19.89 -0.42
C ASP A 379 14.37 19.47 0.93
N GLY A 380 14.15 20.26 1.98
CA GLY A 380 14.56 19.94 3.33
C GLY A 380 13.87 18.69 3.87
N VAL A 381 12.57 18.53 3.61
CA VAL A 381 11.81 17.32 3.97
C VAL A 381 12.37 16.08 3.26
N VAL A 382 12.59 16.16 1.95
CA VAL A 382 13.19 15.06 1.17
C VAL A 382 14.62 14.75 1.63
N SER A 383 15.39 15.77 2.01
CA SER A 383 16.73 15.57 2.59
C SER A 383 16.66 14.81 3.92
N GLY A 384 15.69 15.14 4.78
CA GLY A 384 15.42 14.41 6.02
C GLY A 384 15.02 12.95 5.74
N TYR A 385 14.11 12.72 4.79
CA TYR A 385 13.73 11.38 4.34
C TYR A 385 14.96 10.57 3.89
N ARG A 386 15.86 11.16 3.09
CA ARG A 386 17.09 10.49 2.64
C ARG A 386 18.12 10.28 3.76
N THR A 387 18.08 11.09 4.82
CA THR A 387 18.86 10.84 6.03
C THR A 387 18.36 9.58 6.73
N LEU A 388 17.06 9.37 6.77
CA LEU A 388 16.43 8.19 7.35
C LEU A 388 16.66 6.94 6.48
N THR A 389 16.39 7.03 5.18
CA THR A 389 16.35 5.85 4.29
C THR A 389 17.64 5.58 3.54
N GLY A 390 18.59 6.49 3.59
CA GLY A 390 19.86 6.43 2.87
C GLY A 390 19.89 7.26 1.58
N LYS A 391 21.08 7.51 1.10
CA LYS A 391 21.30 8.28 -0.12
C LYS A 391 21.03 7.40 -1.35
N ALA A 392 20.24 7.89 -2.29
CA ALA A 392 20.13 7.26 -3.58
C ALA A 392 21.48 7.31 -4.33
N PRO A 393 21.92 6.23 -4.97
CA PRO A 393 23.10 6.25 -5.83
C PRO A 393 22.87 7.14 -7.05
N ILE A 394 23.96 7.66 -7.61
CA ILE A 394 23.89 8.32 -8.91
C ILE A 394 23.66 7.23 -9.96
N MET A 395 22.56 7.33 -10.70
CA MET A 395 22.26 6.40 -11.78
C MET A 395 23.26 6.53 -12.92
N PRO A 396 23.74 5.43 -13.51
CA PRO A 396 24.62 5.51 -14.68
C PRO A 396 23.85 6.11 -15.88
N LYS A 397 24.59 6.78 -16.77
CA LYS A 397 24.00 7.49 -17.92
C LYS A 397 23.14 6.58 -18.80
N TRP A 398 23.56 5.34 -19.03
CA TRP A 398 22.83 4.37 -19.85
C TRP A 398 21.44 4.02 -19.26
N ALA A 399 21.28 4.07 -17.93
CA ALA A 399 19.98 3.80 -17.30
C ALA A 399 18.94 4.91 -17.57
N MET A 400 19.39 6.09 -18.00
CA MET A 400 18.53 7.20 -18.41
C MET A 400 18.20 7.18 -19.92
N GLY A 401 18.70 6.19 -20.65
CA GLY A 401 18.46 6.02 -22.07
C GLY A 401 17.22 5.19 -22.41
N TYR A 402 17.13 4.76 -23.67
CA TYR A 402 15.97 4.00 -24.13
C TYR A 402 16.06 2.52 -23.73
N TRP A 403 14.98 1.99 -23.15
CA TRP A 403 14.81 0.61 -22.75
C TRP A 403 13.84 -0.10 -23.69
N GLN A 404 14.35 -1.04 -24.49
CA GLN A 404 13.51 -1.89 -25.33
C GLN A 404 13.09 -3.13 -24.54
N SER A 405 11.81 -3.24 -24.30
CA SER A 405 11.18 -4.39 -23.64
C SER A 405 9.95 -4.83 -24.42
N ARG A 406 9.56 -6.07 -24.23
CA ARG A 406 8.24 -6.62 -24.58
C ARG A 406 7.92 -7.75 -23.61
N GLU A 407 6.66 -8.09 -23.49
CA GLU A 407 6.27 -9.33 -22.84
C GLU A 407 6.66 -10.49 -23.74
N ARG A 408 7.72 -10.82 -23.64
CA ARG A 408 8.95 -11.56 -23.67
C ARG A 408 9.48 -11.85 -25.08
N TYR A 409 10.78 -11.86 -25.19
CA TYR A 409 11.49 -12.52 -26.29
C TYR A 409 11.53 -14.01 -25.98
N THR A 410 11.14 -14.83 -26.96
CA THR A 410 10.98 -16.28 -26.77
C THR A 410 12.26 -17.05 -27.05
N SER A 411 13.27 -16.41 -27.61
CA SER A 411 14.57 -17.03 -27.91
C SER A 411 15.71 -16.00 -27.97
N GLN A 412 16.93 -16.50 -27.79
CA GLN A 412 18.17 -15.77 -27.99
C GLN A 412 18.23 -15.12 -29.38
N GLN A 413 17.82 -15.85 -30.42
CA GLN A 413 17.81 -15.35 -31.80
C GLN A 413 16.86 -14.18 -31.97
N GLU A 414 15.65 -14.25 -31.40
CA GLU A 414 14.66 -13.18 -31.50
C GLU A 414 15.18 -11.91 -30.82
N LEU A 415 15.69 -12.02 -29.58
CA LEU A 415 16.22 -10.90 -28.83
C LEU A 415 17.36 -10.19 -29.59
N LEU A 416 18.33 -10.95 -30.08
CA LEU A 416 19.44 -10.39 -30.85
C LEU A 416 18.99 -9.80 -32.20
N SER A 417 17.97 -10.40 -32.83
CA SER A 417 17.38 -9.87 -34.07
C SER A 417 16.76 -8.49 -33.86
N VAL A 418 16.05 -8.29 -32.75
CA VAL A 418 15.47 -6.98 -32.39
C VAL A 418 16.57 -5.95 -32.18
N LEU A 419 17.59 -6.24 -31.39
CA LEU A 419 18.71 -5.32 -31.16
C LEU A 419 19.43 -4.97 -32.46
N ASN A 420 19.71 -5.94 -33.31
CA ASN A 420 20.31 -5.71 -34.63
C ASN A 420 19.39 -4.87 -35.54
N GLY A 421 18.07 -5.07 -35.42
CA GLY A 421 17.08 -4.25 -36.14
C GLY A 421 17.15 -2.77 -35.77
N PHE A 422 17.35 -2.42 -34.52
CA PHE A 422 17.60 -1.04 -34.07
C PHE A 422 18.92 -0.52 -34.64
N ARG A 423 20.01 -1.30 -34.53
CA ARG A 423 21.34 -0.88 -35.01
C ARG A 423 21.40 -0.67 -36.52
N SER A 424 20.80 -1.57 -37.28
CA SER A 424 20.79 -1.46 -38.76
C SER A 424 19.97 -0.27 -39.29
N ARG A 425 19.01 0.22 -38.51
CA ARG A 425 18.18 1.39 -38.81
C ARG A 425 18.72 2.68 -38.19
N HIS A 426 19.87 2.60 -37.49
CA HIS A 426 20.47 3.73 -36.76
C HIS A 426 19.55 4.33 -35.71
N ILE A 427 18.66 3.52 -35.12
CA ILE A 427 17.79 3.95 -34.03
C ILE A 427 18.55 3.77 -32.71
N PRO A 428 18.68 4.81 -31.87
CA PRO A 428 19.33 4.71 -30.58
C PRO A 428 18.61 3.71 -29.67
N LEU A 429 19.37 2.89 -28.98
CA LEU A 429 18.91 1.97 -27.96
C LEU A 429 20.04 1.75 -26.96
N ASP A 430 19.75 1.92 -25.67
CA ASP A 430 20.73 1.78 -24.60
C ASP A 430 20.58 0.44 -23.87
N ASN A 431 19.35 -0.04 -23.72
CA ASN A 431 19.05 -1.22 -22.92
C ASN A 431 18.06 -2.14 -23.64
N ILE A 432 18.28 -3.46 -23.51
CA ILE A 432 17.30 -4.48 -23.93
C ILE A 432 16.96 -5.36 -22.75
N VAL A 433 15.69 -5.74 -22.60
CA VAL A 433 15.16 -6.47 -21.44
C VAL A 433 14.72 -7.88 -21.85
N GLN A 434 15.24 -8.90 -21.19
CA GLN A 434 14.66 -10.23 -21.19
C GLN A 434 13.66 -10.32 -20.04
N ASP A 435 12.40 -10.41 -20.40
CA ASP A 435 11.31 -10.57 -19.44
C ASP A 435 11.18 -12.05 -19.00
N TRP A 436 10.10 -12.37 -18.31
CA TRP A 436 9.87 -13.67 -17.69
C TRP A 436 9.88 -14.86 -18.67
N GLN A 437 9.84 -16.10 -18.14
CA GLN A 437 9.76 -17.39 -18.85
C GLN A 437 10.92 -17.62 -19.86
N TYR A 438 12.14 -17.21 -19.49
CA TYR A 438 13.35 -17.63 -20.21
C TYR A 438 13.85 -19.03 -19.80
N TRP A 439 13.29 -19.58 -18.72
CA TRP A 439 13.53 -20.93 -18.17
C TRP A 439 12.66 -21.99 -18.87
N GLU A 440 12.91 -23.28 -18.63
CA GLU A 440 12.04 -24.38 -19.03
C GLU A 440 10.68 -24.29 -18.32
N ASP A 441 9.60 -24.79 -18.94
CA ASP A 441 8.22 -24.49 -18.53
C ASP A 441 7.92 -24.76 -17.04
N ASP A 442 8.51 -25.80 -16.45
CA ASP A 442 8.33 -26.20 -15.04
C ASP A 442 9.45 -25.71 -14.11
N ALA A 443 10.35 -24.82 -14.58
CA ALA A 443 11.59 -24.46 -13.91
C ALA A 443 11.63 -23.01 -13.39
N TRP A 444 10.48 -22.39 -13.09
CA TRP A 444 10.49 -21.05 -12.52
C TRP A 444 11.23 -21.02 -11.16
N GLY A 445 12.23 -20.17 -11.04
CA GLY A 445 13.10 -20.06 -9.87
C GLY A 445 14.43 -20.84 -10.00
N SER A 446 14.65 -21.58 -11.09
CA SER A 446 15.96 -22.19 -11.39
C SER A 446 17.05 -21.16 -11.66
N HIS A 447 16.67 -19.96 -12.10
CA HIS A 447 17.54 -18.90 -12.60
C HIS A 447 18.41 -19.35 -13.80
N GLU A 448 17.93 -20.31 -14.55
CA GLU A 448 18.62 -20.87 -15.73
C GLU A 448 17.85 -20.55 -17.00
N PHE A 449 18.55 -20.40 -18.10
CA PHE A 449 17.95 -20.27 -19.41
C PHE A 449 17.63 -21.66 -20.00
N ASP A 450 16.47 -21.77 -20.64
CA ASP A 450 16.11 -22.93 -21.45
C ASP A 450 17.18 -23.15 -22.56
N PRO A 451 17.91 -24.27 -22.55
CA PRO A 451 19.03 -24.47 -23.49
C PRO A 451 18.60 -24.62 -24.94
N GLN A 452 17.33 -24.94 -25.22
CA GLN A 452 16.81 -25.03 -26.58
C GLN A 452 16.54 -23.65 -27.18
N ARG A 453 15.99 -22.75 -26.35
CA ARG A 453 15.64 -21.38 -26.76
C ARG A 453 16.81 -20.40 -26.64
N TYR A 454 17.69 -20.66 -25.69
CA TYR A 454 18.87 -19.83 -25.38
C TYR A 454 20.12 -20.71 -25.28
N PRO A 455 20.65 -21.24 -26.43
CA PRO A 455 21.74 -22.21 -26.41
C PRO A 455 23.08 -21.64 -25.91
N ASP A 456 23.27 -20.33 -25.93
CA ASP A 456 24.48 -19.65 -25.46
C ASP A 456 24.14 -18.32 -24.79
N PRO A 457 23.61 -18.33 -23.55
CA PRO A 457 23.24 -17.12 -22.85
C PRO A 457 24.43 -16.18 -22.63
N LYS A 458 25.62 -16.71 -22.37
CA LYS A 458 26.84 -15.88 -22.20
C LYS A 458 27.22 -15.18 -23.50
N GLY A 459 27.26 -15.88 -24.63
CA GLY A 459 27.53 -15.30 -25.93
C GLY A 459 26.43 -14.31 -26.37
N MET A 460 25.17 -14.51 -25.94
CA MET A 460 24.09 -13.56 -26.14
C MET A 460 24.40 -12.23 -25.43
N VAL A 461 24.73 -12.27 -24.14
CA VAL A 461 25.07 -11.08 -23.35
C VAL A 461 26.29 -10.37 -23.92
N ASP A 462 27.35 -11.13 -24.29
CA ASP A 462 28.55 -10.55 -24.91
C ASP A 462 28.24 -9.88 -26.25
N SER A 463 27.32 -10.45 -27.04
CA SER A 463 26.85 -9.85 -28.30
C SER A 463 26.08 -8.55 -28.05
N ILE A 464 25.22 -8.51 -27.03
CA ILE A 464 24.50 -7.28 -26.64
C ILE A 464 25.51 -6.18 -26.27
N HIS A 465 26.51 -6.50 -25.46
CA HIS A 465 27.54 -5.55 -25.05
C HIS A 465 28.40 -5.09 -26.26
N SER A 466 28.76 -5.98 -27.17
CA SER A 466 29.53 -5.65 -28.37
C SER A 466 28.76 -4.67 -29.31
N LEU A 467 27.43 -4.74 -29.28
CA LEU A 467 26.53 -3.82 -29.99
C LEU A 467 26.27 -2.53 -29.22
N GLY A 468 26.97 -2.29 -28.10
CA GLY A 468 26.86 -1.06 -27.29
C GLY A 468 25.51 -0.93 -26.57
N ALA A 469 24.88 -2.03 -26.19
CA ALA A 469 23.68 -2.05 -25.37
C ALA A 469 23.95 -2.71 -24.01
N ARG A 470 23.06 -2.48 -23.04
CA ARG A 470 23.02 -3.12 -21.74
C ARG A 470 21.88 -4.12 -21.68
N PHE A 471 22.04 -5.11 -20.79
CA PHE A 471 21.11 -6.23 -20.66
C PHE A 471 20.48 -6.26 -19.27
N MET A 472 19.15 -6.20 -19.20
CA MET A 472 18.37 -6.42 -18.00
C MET A 472 17.61 -7.72 -18.09
N ILE A 473 17.54 -8.45 -16.96
CA ILE A 473 16.74 -9.67 -16.84
C ILE A 473 15.71 -9.55 -15.73
N SER A 474 14.50 -10.04 -15.99
CA SER A 474 13.41 -10.10 -14.99
C SER A 474 13.64 -11.30 -14.07
N VAL A 475 13.65 -11.04 -12.77
CA VAL A 475 13.78 -12.08 -11.73
C VAL A 475 12.68 -11.88 -10.69
N TRP A 476 11.85 -12.90 -10.50
CA TRP A 476 10.81 -12.91 -9.50
C TRP A 476 11.27 -13.72 -8.27
N PRO A 477 10.85 -13.34 -7.06
CA PRO A 477 11.15 -14.10 -5.84
C PRO A 477 10.25 -15.33 -5.67
N LYS A 478 9.90 -15.97 -6.78
CA LYS A 478 8.94 -17.05 -6.93
C LYS A 478 9.66 -18.32 -7.36
N PHE A 479 9.23 -19.46 -6.82
CA PHE A 479 9.81 -20.77 -7.11
C PHE A 479 8.71 -21.79 -7.37
N TYR A 480 8.89 -22.63 -8.37
CA TYR A 480 8.10 -23.84 -8.55
C TYR A 480 8.60 -24.94 -7.63
N ALA A 481 7.67 -25.64 -6.99
CA ALA A 481 7.99 -26.78 -6.15
C ALA A 481 8.69 -27.88 -6.95
N GLY A 482 9.83 -28.36 -6.45
CA GLY A 482 10.65 -29.39 -7.10
C GLY A 482 11.82 -28.86 -7.94
N THR A 483 12.01 -27.54 -8.03
CA THR A 483 13.27 -26.99 -8.56
C THR A 483 14.37 -27.07 -7.51
N GLU A 484 15.64 -27.22 -7.92
CA GLU A 484 16.77 -27.32 -7.01
C GLU A 484 16.84 -26.13 -6.02
N HIS A 485 16.64 -24.92 -6.51
CA HIS A 485 16.65 -23.72 -5.69
C HIS A 485 15.48 -23.64 -4.71
N PHE A 486 14.30 -24.16 -5.10
CA PHE A 486 13.18 -24.32 -4.19
C PHE A 486 13.53 -25.28 -3.06
N ASP A 487 14.06 -26.47 -3.38
CA ASP A 487 14.39 -27.51 -2.40
C ASP A 487 15.48 -27.01 -1.43
N GLU A 488 16.45 -26.25 -1.92
CA GLU A 488 17.49 -25.64 -1.08
C GLU A 488 16.88 -24.64 -0.09
N MET A 489 15.94 -23.79 -0.52
CA MET A 489 15.23 -22.82 0.33
C MET A 489 14.31 -23.52 1.33
N ASP A 490 13.51 -24.49 0.86
CA ASP A 490 12.53 -25.20 1.68
C ASP A 490 13.20 -26.03 2.78
N SER A 491 14.33 -26.66 2.48
CA SER A 491 15.13 -27.43 3.46
C SER A 491 15.59 -26.59 4.68
N LYS A 492 15.62 -25.25 4.53
CA LYS A 492 16.00 -24.29 5.57
C LYS A 492 14.78 -23.62 6.23
N GLY A 493 13.57 -23.97 5.78
CA GLY A 493 12.32 -23.34 6.26
C GLY A 493 12.12 -21.91 5.77
N TRP A 494 12.70 -21.54 4.64
CA TRP A 494 12.66 -20.18 4.07
C TRP A 494 11.64 -20.02 2.93
N ILE A 495 10.81 -21.02 2.68
CA ILE A 495 9.69 -20.94 1.74
C ILE A 495 8.38 -20.65 2.50
N TYR A 496 7.51 -19.83 1.94
CA TYR A 496 6.19 -19.53 2.49
C TYR A 496 5.30 -20.79 2.47
N GLN A 497 5.14 -21.40 3.65
CA GLN A 497 4.54 -22.73 3.80
C GLN A 497 3.02 -22.73 3.59
N THR A 498 2.34 -21.60 3.79
CA THR A 498 0.88 -21.54 3.62
C THR A 498 0.48 -21.82 2.16
N ALA A 499 1.17 -21.22 1.19
CA ALA A 499 0.91 -21.47 -0.22
C ALA A 499 1.10 -22.96 -0.60
N LEU A 500 2.10 -23.62 0.00
CA LEU A 500 2.37 -25.05 -0.25
C LEU A 500 1.30 -25.94 0.38
N ARG A 501 0.91 -25.66 1.64
CA ARG A 501 -0.15 -26.39 2.35
C ARG A 501 -1.49 -26.27 1.61
N ASP A 502 -1.81 -25.08 1.14
CA ASP A 502 -3.05 -24.80 0.46
C ASP A 502 -2.99 -25.17 -1.04
N SER A 503 -1.86 -25.74 -1.49
CA SER A 503 -1.60 -26.21 -2.87
C SER A 503 -1.87 -25.14 -3.92
N VAL A 504 -1.43 -23.90 -3.63
CA VAL A 504 -1.63 -22.75 -4.55
C VAL A 504 -0.86 -22.98 -5.84
N GLU A 505 -1.58 -23.07 -6.94
CA GLU A 505 -1.06 -23.10 -8.30
C GLU A 505 -1.11 -21.69 -8.92
N ASP A 506 -0.21 -21.45 -9.85
CA ASP A 506 -0.27 -20.22 -10.64
C ASP A 506 -1.16 -20.39 -11.89
N TRP A 507 -1.23 -19.35 -12.72
CA TRP A 507 -2.02 -19.35 -13.96
C TRP A 507 -1.53 -20.33 -15.04
N LEU A 508 -0.37 -20.95 -14.85
CA LEU A 508 0.17 -22.02 -15.71
C LEU A 508 -0.11 -23.41 -15.12
N GLY A 509 -0.72 -23.49 -13.94
CA GLY A 509 -1.06 -24.74 -13.26
C GLY A 509 0.11 -25.38 -12.50
N TYR A 510 1.17 -24.64 -12.18
CA TYR A 510 2.29 -25.13 -11.40
C TYR A 510 2.17 -24.72 -9.93
N ARG A 511 2.39 -25.69 -9.03
CA ARG A 511 2.46 -25.46 -7.59
C ARG A 511 3.68 -24.58 -7.27
N GLN A 512 3.45 -23.50 -6.56
CA GLN A 512 4.45 -22.46 -6.38
C GLN A 512 4.44 -21.84 -4.97
N SER A 513 5.54 -21.18 -4.61
CA SER A 513 5.60 -20.33 -3.43
C SER A 513 6.71 -19.28 -3.58
N PHE A 514 6.85 -18.44 -2.55
CA PHE A 514 7.83 -17.35 -2.47
C PHE A 514 8.78 -17.61 -1.30
N TYR A 515 10.02 -17.10 -1.37
CA TYR A 515 10.94 -17.18 -0.24
C TYR A 515 10.63 -16.11 0.82
N ASP A 516 11.05 -16.33 2.05
CA ASP A 516 10.93 -15.36 3.15
C ASP A 516 11.95 -14.23 2.97
N ALA A 517 11.53 -13.14 2.34
CA ALA A 517 12.36 -11.96 2.12
C ALA A 517 12.70 -11.20 3.42
N TYR A 518 12.07 -11.49 4.55
CA TYR A 518 12.39 -10.90 5.84
C TYR A 518 13.52 -11.64 6.57
N ASP A 519 13.77 -12.90 6.25
CA ASP A 519 14.92 -13.63 6.77
C ASP A 519 16.22 -13.22 6.04
N LYS A 520 17.26 -12.92 6.82
CA LYS A 520 18.56 -12.51 6.26
C LYS A 520 19.24 -13.64 5.48
N GLY A 521 19.19 -14.86 6.00
CA GLY A 521 19.80 -16.02 5.34
C GLY A 521 19.11 -16.36 4.03
N ALA A 522 17.76 -16.23 3.99
CA ALA A 522 17.00 -16.43 2.78
C ALA A 522 17.37 -15.41 1.68
N ARG A 523 17.52 -14.12 2.04
CA ARG A 523 17.99 -13.09 1.09
C ARG A 523 19.42 -13.37 0.58
N GLU A 524 20.32 -13.80 1.47
CA GLU A 524 21.70 -14.14 1.11
C GLU A 524 21.75 -15.33 0.17
N LEU A 525 20.93 -16.35 0.41
CA LEU A 525 20.80 -17.52 -0.47
C LEU A 525 20.20 -17.14 -1.82
N PHE A 526 19.12 -16.38 -1.86
CA PHE A 526 18.51 -15.90 -3.10
C PHE A 526 19.51 -15.13 -3.96
N TRP A 527 20.26 -14.20 -3.33
CA TRP A 527 21.33 -13.48 -4.03
C TRP A 527 22.43 -14.43 -4.55
N LYS A 528 22.83 -15.43 -3.76
CA LYS A 528 23.82 -16.44 -4.19
C LYS A 528 23.35 -17.16 -5.44
N GLN A 529 22.11 -17.68 -5.45
CA GLN A 529 21.51 -18.38 -6.58
C GLN A 529 21.48 -17.50 -7.84
N MET A 530 21.00 -16.26 -7.73
CA MET A 530 21.03 -15.31 -8.85
C MET A 530 22.46 -15.01 -9.34
N LYS A 531 23.40 -14.85 -8.42
CA LYS A 531 24.78 -14.53 -8.75
C LYS A 531 25.46 -15.65 -9.54
N GLU A 532 25.25 -16.89 -9.12
CA GLU A 532 25.89 -18.06 -9.70
C GLU A 532 25.33 -18.40 -11.10
N HIS A 533 24.07 -18.08 -11.38
CA HIS A 533 23.39 -18.45 -12.63
C HIS A 533 23.21 -17.27 -13.61
N LEU A 534 22.90 -16.08 -13.12
CA LEU A 534 22.58 -14.93 -13.96
C LEU A 534 23.67 -13.85 -13.98
N HIS A 535 24.10 -13.40 -12.81
CA HIS A 535 25.10 -12.32 -12.74
C HIS A 535 26.45 -12.72 -13.38
N VAL A 536 26.84 -13.98 -13.28
CA VAL A 536 28.06 -14.53 -13.90
C VAL A 536 28.05 -14.39 -15.43
N LEU A 537 26.88 -14.30 -16.05
CA LEU A 537 26.72 -14.09 -17.49
C LEU A 537 27.06 -12.67 -17.93
N GLY A 538 27.17 -11.72 -16.98
CA GLY A 538 27.43 -10.30 -17.25
C GLY A 538 26.18 -9.45 -17.36
N VAL A 539 25.04 -9.88 -16.76
CA VAL A 539 23.80 -9.10 -16.71
C VAL A 539 24.06 -7.75 -16.00
N ASP A 540 23.60 -6.64 -16.59
CA ASP A 540 23.84 -5.29 -16.08
C ASP A 540 22.78 -4.85 -15.06
N ALA A 541 21.54 -5.37 -15.15
CA ALA A 541 20.44 -4.99 -14.28
C ALA A 541 19.41 -6.13 -14.12
#